data_eda3cc909de773ee210af22b5d3678bf
#
_entry.id   eda3cc909de773ee210af22b5d3678bf
#
_cell.length_a   1.000
_cell.length_b   1.000
_cell.length_c   1.000
_cell.angle_alpha   90.00
_cell.angle_beta   90.00
_cell.angle_gamma   90.00
#
_symmetry.space_group_name_H-M   'P 1'
#
loop_
_entity.id
_entity.type
_entity.pdbx_description
1 polymer ?
#
loop_
_entity_poly.entity_id
_entity_poly.type
_entity_poly.pdbx_seq_one_letter_code
_entity_poly.pdbx_strand_id
1 'polypeptide(L)'
;MALLKNSEFTLFIYIQEDDIIVKNGSENGVEYNRNTGKPYMLLRPYSYEIEAKEYPGQIFERTNYTNGNKYWGETYNGQRHGYGIHIWENGDMWFGPWKDGERNGYGAYFDITAHTIQSGKWIGNELIAGTSYICKEKAEPVLPARTRTVSKPFSYSGTVRYINLPTSSYMSYITEAINKWGKCRTGAITMYGAGVGVYGNSGYAYTGSTPSKLKKRIEEANSSNAEITDINITENGNYVIILGGSGYWTLGYPDAFLKKLEQYRTGDLRDDNILSACFNDRGEWVVITDKHYSYSNETIKNFILKAEELYEEVYYAYITNYGMIACCKNGVYYKNIPSNLAEALKKLTFKPKVIKFTDNGLYLITDGESQNYYFM
;
A
#
# COMPACT_ATOMS: atom_id res chain seq x y z
N MET A 1 11.68 5.83 -12.99
CA MET A 1 12.60 6.98 -13.06
C MET A 1 12.95 7.20 -14.50
N ALA A 2 12.71 8.35 -15.09
CA ALA A 2 13.26 8.68 -16.39
C ALA A 2 14.55 9.47 -16.13
N LEU A 3 15.68 8.89 -16.45
CA LEU A 3 16.92 9.65 -16.61
C LEU A 3 16.80 10.45 -17.90
N LEU A 4 16.60 11.74 -17.79
CA LEU A 4 16.44 12.60 -18.94
C LEU A 4 17.79 12.92 -19.55
N LYS A 5 17.99 12.44 -20.76
CA LYS A 5 19.03 12.89 -21.69
C LYS A 5 18.61 14.22 -22.30
N ASN A 6 18.70 15.35 -21.61
CA ASN A 6 18.50 16.64 -22.24
C ASN A 6 19.30 17.73 -21.55
N SER A 7 19.67 18.74 -22.31
CA SER A 7 20.42 19.93 -21.89
C SER A 7 19.68 20.82 -20.87
N GLU A 8 18.43 20.56 -20.63
CA GLU A 8 17.63 21.18 -19.57
C GLU A 8 17.38 20.14 -18.48
N PHE A 9 18.08 20.30 -17.40
CA PHE A 9 18.16 19.35 -16.32
C PHE A 9 16.89 19.38 -15.49
N THR A 10 16.03 18.37 -15.68
CA THR A 10 14.93 18.11 -14.77
C THR A 10 15.28 16.86 -13.97
N LEU A 11 15.70 17.04 -12.73
CA LEU A 11 15.99 15.93 -11.85
C LEU A 11 14.69 15.49 -11.18
N PHE A 12 14.20 14.31 -11.57
CA PHE A 12 13.16 13.62 -10.80
C PHE A 12 13.84 12.59 -9.91
N ILE A 13 13.95 12.89 -8.64
CA ILE A 13 14.34 11.89 -7.65
C ILE A 13 13.05 11.33 -7.10
N TYR A 14 12.78 10.09 -7.47
CA TYR A 14 11.73 9.31 -6.80
C TYR A 14 12.41 8.41 -5.80
N ILE A 15 12.17 8.62 -4.53
CA ILE A 15 12.59 7.69 -3.51
C ILE A 15 11.35 7.14 -2.84
N GLN A 16 11.19 5.86 -2.97
CA GLN A 16 10.10 5.09 -2.39
C GLN A 16 10.59 4.44 -1.10
N GLU A 17 10.18 4.89 -0.12
CA GLU A 17 9.64 4.52 1.16
C GLU A 17 8.79 5.64 1.64
N ASP A 18 8.91 6.77 0.99
CA ASP A 18 8.23 7.97 1.29
C ASP A 18 8.65 8.90 0.19
N ASP A 19 7.81 9.11 -0.77
CA ASP A 19 8.10 9.78 -2.04
C ASP A 19 8.69 11.18 -1.88
N ILE A 20 9.87 11.41 -2.44
CA ILE A 20 10.25 12.75 -2.81
C ILE A 20 10.13 12.92 -4.32
N ILE A 21 9.36 13.89 -4.72
CA ILE A 21 9.40 14.42 -6.06
C ILE A 21 10.19 15.73 -6.00
N VAL A 22 11.43 15.72 -6.44
CA VAL A 22 12.12 16.96 -6.75
C VAL A 22 11.63 17.40 -8.11
N LYS A 23 10.68 18.30 -8.13
CA LYS A 23 10.30 19.00 -9.37
C LYS A 23 11.23 20.15 -9.65
N ASN A 24 11.50 20.36 -10.93
CA ASN A 24 12.33 21.40 -11.47
C ASN A 24 12.06 22.78 -10.82
N GLY A 25 13.04 23.29 -10.21
CA GLY A 25 13.48 24.68 -9.98
C GLY A 25 12.55 25.72 -9.42
N SER A 26 11.27 25.64 -9.46
CA SER A 26 10.41 26.77 -9.07
C SER A 26 9.34 26.47 -8.03
N GLU A 27 9.02 25.23 -7.80
CA GLU A 27 7.93 24.89 -6.90
C GLU A 27 8.33 23.86 -5.86
N ASN A 28 8.48 24.34 -4.64
CA ASN A 28 8.32 23.54 -3.44
C ASN A 28 9.48 22.59 -3.11
N GLY A 29 10.21 22.95 -2.14
CA GLY A 29 11.28 22.19 -1.54
C GLY A 29 10.98 20.69 -1.34
N VAL A 30 12.02 19.95 -1.14
CA VAL A 30 12.01 18.52 -0.90
C VAL A 30 11.30 18.26 0.43
N GLU A 31 10.38 17.30 0.43
CA GLU A 31 9.72 16.86 1.65
C GLU A 31 10.58 15.84 2.39
N TYR A 32 10.53 15.84 3.70
CA TYR A 32 11.21 14.86 4.53
C TYR A 32 10.27 14.24 5.56
N ASN A 33 10.59 13.03 5.99
CA ASN A 33 9.83 12.36 7.05
C ASN A 33 10.19 12.99 8.40
N ARG A 34 9.22 13.56 9.07
CA ARG A 34 9.37 14.24 10.34
C ARG A 34 10.03 13.37 11.42
N ASN A 35 9.69 12.10 11.49
CA ASN A 35 10.12 11.21 12.54
C ASN A 35 11.54 10.70 12.32
N THR A 36 11.94 10.51 11.06
CA THR A 36 13.26 9.97 10.72
C THR A 36 14.25 11.03 10.28
N GLY A 37 13.80 12.25 10.00
CA GLY A 37 14.60 13.32 9.41
C GLY A 37 15.07 13.01 7.98
N LYS A 38 14.70 11.85 7.43
CA LYS A 38 15.15 11.41 6.11
C LYS A 38 14.26 11.99 5.02
N PRO A 39 14.82 12.39 3.89
CA PRO A 39 14.02 12.79 2.75
C PRO A 39 13.20 11.60 2.26
N TYR A 40 12.05 11.92 1.74
CA TYR A 40 11.25 10.96 1.00
C TYR A 40 11.89 10.76 -0.37
N MET A 41 12.59 9.68 -0.59
CA MET A 41 13.36 9.44 -1.81
C MET A 41 13.00 8.10 -2.42
N LEU A 42 12.55 8.08 -3.65
CA LEU A 42 12.11 6.89 -4.39
C LEU A 42 13.26 6.28 -5.20
N LEU A 43 13.86 5.23 -4.66
CA LEU A 43 14.79 4.38 -5.38
C LEU A 43 14.03 3.25 -6.04
N ARG A 44 13.74 3.36 -7.33
CA ARG A 44 13.31 2.18 -8.10
C ARG A 44 14.54 1.40 -8.53
N PRO A 45 14.81 0.23 -7.96
CA PRO A 45 16.00 -0.57 -8.30
C PRO A 45 15.99 -1.08 -9.74
N TYR A 46 14.87 -1.04 -10.45
CA TYR A 46 14.71 -1.59 -11.80
C TYR A 46 14.88 -0.58 -12.95
N SER A 47 14.98 0.71 -12.67
CA SER A 47 15.22 1.69 -13.73
C SER A 47 16.70 1.93 -13.99
N TYR A 48 17.57 1.18 -13.36
CA TYR A 48 19.01 1.18 -13.57
C TYR A 48 19.50 0.14 -14.58
N GLU A 49 18.67 -0.41 -15.39
CA GLU A 49 19.09 -0.87 -16.71
C GLU A 49 19.38 0.36 -17.57
N ILE A 50 20.40 1.10 -17.15
CA ILE A 50 20.90 2.24 -17.93
C ILE A 50 21.52 1.65 -19.18
N GLU A 51 20.93 2.05 -20.28
CA GLU A 51 21.39 1.81 -21.62
C GLU A 51 22.83 2.23 -21.84
N ALA A 52 23.78 1.66 -21.75
CA ALA A 52 25.14 1.90 -22.16
C ALA A 52 26.13 1.94 -21.02
N LYS A 53 26.77 0.84 -20.83
CA LYS A 53 28.12 0.82 -20.30
C LYS A 53 29.00 1.72 -21.16
N GLU A 54 29.34 2.89 -20.65
CA GLU A 54 30.23 3.82 -21.36
C GLU A 54 31.62 3.23 -21.53
N TYR A 55 32.00 2.26 -20.66
CA TYR A 55 33.32 1.65 -20.64
C TYR A 55 33.24 0.11 -20.54
N PRO A 56 34.08 -0.62 -21.30
CA PRO A 56 34.26 -2.04 -21.10
C PRO A 56 34.70 -2.34 -19.65
N GLY A 57 33.99 -3.23 -18.96
CA GLY A 57 34.29 -3.56 -17.55
C GLY A 57 33.55 -2.75 -16.49
N GLN A 58 32.72 -1.80 -16.89
CA GLN A 58 31.79 -1.13 -15.98
C GLN A 58 30.72 -2.13 -15.51
N ILE A 59 30.53 -2.23 -14.19
CA ILE A 59 29.56 -3.13 -13.56
C ILE A 59 28.69 -2.37 -12.58
N PHE A 60 27.49 -2.88 -12.32
CA PHE A 60 26.60 -2.36 -11.28
C PHE A 60 26.79 -3.14 -9.99
N GLU A 61 27.07 -2.44 -8.89
CA GLU A 61 27.30 -3.03 -7.57
C GLU A 61 26.37 -2.47 -6.50
N ARG A 62 26.12 -3.32 -5.51
CA ARG A 62 25.48 -2.93 -4.24
C ARG A 62 26.45 -3.25 -3.11
N THR A 63 27.06 -2.23 -2.56
CA THR A 63 28.08 -2.37 -1.53
C THR A 63 27.62 -1.73 -0.23
N ASN A 64 27.67 -2.51 0.86
CA ASN A 64 27.57 -1.98 2.21
C ASN A 64 28.97 -1.97 2.81
N TYR A 65 29.49 -0.78 3.07
CA TYR A 65 30.83 -0.63 3.65
C TYR A 65 30.81 -0.87 5.15
N THR A 66 31.93 -1.31 5.71
CA THR A 66 32.09 -1.57 7.15
C THR A 66 31.92 -0.33 8.02
N ASN A 67 32.11 0.86 7.47
CA ASN A 67 31.90 2.14 8.13
C ASN A 67 30.44 2.66 8.09
N GLY A 68 29.47 1.82 7.74
CA GLY A 68 28.06 2.19 7.68
C GLY A 68 27.60 2.85 6.37
N ASN A 69 28.53 3.26 5.51
CA ASN A 69 28.20 3.81 4.21
C ASN A 69 27.61 2.73 3.28
N LYS A 70 26.78 3.15 2.33
CA LYS A 70 26.20 2.26 1.31
C LYS A 70 26.38 2.88 -0.07
N TYR A 71 26.67 2.05 -1.05
CA TYR A 71 26.73 2.46 -2.45
C TYR A 71 25.93 1.52 -3.32
N TRP A 72 25.13 2.06 -4.19
CA TRP A 72 24.39 1.32 -5.20
C TRP A 72 24.57 2.04 -6.53
N GLY A 73 25.34 1.46 -7.41
CA GLY A 73 25.64 2.12 -8.67
C GLY A 73 26.72 1.42 -9.49
N GLU A 74 27.11 2.11 -10.52
CA GLU A 74 28.12 1.63 -11.46
C GLU A 74 29.52 1.81 -10.89
N THR A 75 30.38 0.84 -11.13
CA THR A 75 31.80 0.85 -10.77
C THR A 75 32.67 0.52 -11.99
N TYR A 76 33.86 1.08 -12.01
CA TYR A 76 34.88 0.78 -12.99
C TYR A 76 36.24 0.71 -12.29
N ASN A 77 37.00 -0.37 -12.54
CA ASN A 77 38.27 -0.64 -11.85
C ASN A 77 38.16 -0.55 -10.32
N GLY A 78 37.03 -1.01 -9.74
CA GLY A 78 36.80 -0.99 -8.28
C GLY A 78 36.51 0.38 -7.70
N GLN A 79 36.33 1.40 -8.51
CA GLN A 79 35.95 2.75 -8.08
C GLN A 79 34.53 3.08 -8.55
N ARG A 80 33.83 3.93 -7.79
CA ARG A 80 32.54 4.46 -8.21
C ARG A 80 32.71 5.24 -9.51
N HIS A 81 31.95 4.86 -10.52
CA HIS A 81 32.02 5.42 -11.86
C HIS A 81 30.63 5.34 -12.50
N GLY A 82 30.29 6.23 -13.48
CA GLY A 82 28.94 6.24 -14.01
C GLY A 82 27.90 6.70 -12.98
N TYR A 83 26.67 6.20 -13.04
CA TYR A 83 25.62 6.64 -12.14
C TYR A 83 25.54 5.79 -10.87
N GLY A 84 25.27 6.44 -9.75
CA GLY A 84 25.12 5.74 -8.48
C GLY A 84 24.57 6.58 -7.36
N ILE A 85 24.16 5.88 -6.32
CA ILE A 85 23.67 6.46 -5.08
C ILE A 85 24.65 6.08 -3.98
N HIS A 86 25.05 7.07 -3.23
CA HIS A 86 25.85 6.86 -2.02
C HIS A 86 25.08 7.38 -0.82
N ILE A 87 25.00 6.59 0.20
CA ILE A 87 24.40 6.96 1.48
C ILE A 87 25.51 6.88 2.52
N TRP A 88 25.81 8.01 3.15
CA TRP A 88 26.77 8.08 4.22
C TRP A 88 26.19 7.57 5.54
N GLU A 89 27.05 7.22 6.48
CA GLU A 89 26.65 6.75 7.81
C GLU A 89 25.74 7.75 8.54
N ASN A 90 26.00 9.04 8.39
CA ASN A 90 25.17 10.11 8.97
C ASN A 90 23.81 10.28 8.30
N GLY A 91 23.54 9.55 7.20
CA GLY A 91 22.30 9.60 6.45
C GLY A 91 22.29 10.58 5.28
N ASP A 92 23.35 11.36 5.06
CA ASP A 92 23.49 12.16 3.85
C ASP A 92 23.47 11.27 2.61
N MET A 93 23.03 11.82 1.49
CA MET A 93 22.91 11.03 0.27
C MET A 93 23.37 11.82 -0.96
N TRP A 94 24.00 11.09 -1.86
CA TRP A 94 24.27 11.55 -3.21
C TRP A 94 23.55 10.68 -4.22
N PHE A 95 22.96 11.33 -5.18
CA PHE A 95 22.40 10.71 -6.37
C PHE A 95 22.94 11.40 -7.61
N GLY A 96 23.65 10.69 -8.45
CA GLY A 96 24.20 11.27 -9.68
C GLY A 96 25.39 10.50 -10.21
N PRO A 97 26.05 11.08 -11.24
CA PRO A 97 27.21 10.46 -11.84
C PRO A 97 28.46 10.58 -10.98
N TRP A 98 29.30 9.58 -11.12
CA TRP A 98 30.60 9.42 -10.49
C TRP A 98 31.68 9.30 -11.55
N LYS A 99 32.84 9.80 -11.26
CA LYS A 99 34.06 9.60 -12.05
C LYS A 99 35.23 9.38 -11.12
N ASP A 100 35.89 8.24 -11.24
CA ASP A 100 37.10 7.89 -10.48
C ASP A 100 36.91 8.06 -8.95
N GLY A 101 35.72 7.67 -8.45
CA GLY A 101 35.37 7.74 -7.03
C GLY A 101 34.80 9.09 -6.56
N GLU A 102 34.75 10.12 -7.40
CA GLU A 102 34.29 11.46 -7.08
C GLU A 102 32.94 11.77 -7.75
N ARG A 103 32.14 12.64 -7.11
CA ARG A 103 30.90 13.17 -7.68
C ARG A 103 31.25 14.08 -8.86
N ASN A 104 30.76 13.72 -10.04
CA ASN A 104 31.15 14.42 -11.26
C ASN A 104 30.02 14.40 -12.29
N GLY A 105 29.49 15.56 -12.65
CA GLY A 105 28.36 15.69 -13.54
C GLY A 105 27.12 16.25 -12.83
N TYR A 106 25.95 16.12 -13.44
CA TYR A 106 24.71 16.63 -12.85
C TYR A 106 24.11 15.65 -11.88
N GLY A 107 23.94 16.06 -10.62
CA GLY A 107 23.40 15.24 -9.57
C GLY A 107 22.82 16.04 -8.41
N ALA A 108 22.38 15.33 -7.38
CA ALA A 108 21.81 15.92 -6.18
C ALA A 108 22.45 15.35 -4.92
N TYR A 109 22.82 16.23 -4.03
CA TYR A 109 23.28 15.92 -2.68
C TYR A 109 22.23 16.34 -1.66
N PHE A 110 21.87 15.42 -0.79
CA PHE A 110 20.97 15.67 0.32
C PHE A 110 21.75 15.71 1.62
N ASP A 111 21.66 16.83 2.32
CA ASP A 111 22.17 17.03 3.68
C ASP A 111 21.02 16.77 4.66
N ILE A 112 21.11 15.66 5.43
CA ILE A 112 20.06 15.27 6.37
C ILE A 112 19.98 16.21 7.58
N THR A 113 21.10 16.81 7.97
CA THR A 113 21.17 17.70 9.13
C THR A 113 20.60 19.07 8.81
N ALA A 114 20.94 19.61 7.65
CA ALA A 114 20.44 20.91 7.18
C ALA A 114 19.06 20.81 6.53
N HIS A 115 18.55 19.59 6.26
CA HIS A 115 17.34 19.37 5.47
C HIS A 115 17.36 20.10 4.13
N THR A 116 18.49 20.03 3.43
CA THR A 116 18.66 20.71 2.14
C THR A 116 19.03 19.73 1.05
N ILE A 117 18.59 20.01 -0.18
CA ILE A 117 19.11 19.36 -1.37
C ILE A 117 19.86 20.37 -2.21
N GLN A 118 21.09 20.04 -2.55
CA GLN A 118 21.91 20.77 -3.51
C GLN A 118 21.87 20.01 -4.83
N SER A 119 21.26 20.61 -5.85
CA SER A 119 21.12 20.01 -7.18
C SER A 119 21.82 20.87 -8.23
N GLY A 120 22.61 20.24 -9.09
CA GLY A 120 23.31 20.93 -10.14
C GLY A 120 24.51 20.19 -10.71
N LYS A 121 25.44 20.92 -11.29
CA LYS A 121 26.66 20.37 -11.88
C LYS A 121 27.78 20.31 -10.84
N TRP A 122 28.37 19.14 -10.71
CA TRP A 122 29.45 18.85 -9.78
C TRP A 122 30.72 18.47 -10.51
N ILE A 123 31.86 18.85 -9.97
CA ILE A 123 33.17 18.45 -10.42
C ILE A 123 34.06 18.24 -9.20
N GLY A 124 34.71 17.05 -9.09
CA GLY A 124 35.62 16.76 -7.98
C GLY A 124 34.97 16.88 -6.60
N ASN A 125 33.72 16.41 -6.45
CA ASN A 125 32.90 16.51 -5.22
C ASN A 125 32.36 17.93 -4.88
N GLU A 126 32.59 18.94 -5.67
CA GLU A 126 32.14 20.32 -5.44
C GLU A 126 30.97 20.68 -6.38
N LEU A 127 29.96 21.37 -5.84
CA LEU A 127 28.89 21.97 -6.63
C LEU A 127 29.38 23.25 -7.30
N ILE A 128 29.61 23.22 -8.62
CA ILE A 128 30.12 24.36 -9.38
C ILE A 128 29.01 25.22 -10.01
N ALA A 129 27.82 24.64 -10.21
CA ALA A 129 26.65 25.36 -10.71
C ALA A 129 25.40 24.61 -10.30
N GLY A 130 24.46 25.26 -9.63
CA GLY A 130 23.20 24.61 -9.20
C GLY A 130 22.42 25.45 -8.21
N THR A 131 21.42 24.82 -7.62
CA THR A 131 20.50 25.44 -6.67
C THR A 131 20.39 24.58 -5.41
N SER A 132 20.29 25.22 -4.27
CA SER A 132 19.99 24.59 -3.00
C SER A 132 18.50 24.76 -2.68
N TYR A 133 17.85 23.67 -2.30
CA TYR A 133 16.45 23.64 -1.92
C TYR A 133 16.34 23.23 -0.45
N ILE A 134 15.50 23.94 0.31
CA ILE A 134 15.16 23.54 1.67
C ILE A 134 14.08 22.48 1.57
N CYS A 135 14.31 21.34 2.20
CA CYS A 135 13.30 20.29 2.35
C CYS A 135 12.18 20.80 3.24
N LYS A 136 10.96 20.75 2.74
CA LYS A 136 9.79 21.06 3.56
C LYS A 136 9.40 19.81 4.34
N GLU A 137 9.04 20.02 5.60
CA GLU A 137 8.42 18.96 6.38
C GLU A 137 7.13 18.51 5.67
N LYS A 138 7.02 17.24 5.34
CA LYS A 138 5.78 16.68 4.83
C LYS A 138 4.77 16.76 5.97
N ALA A 139 3.80 17.65 5.83
CA ALA A 139 2.66 17.61 6.71
C ALA A 139 2.01 16.23 6.55
N GLU A 140 2.14 15.37 7.56
CA GLU A 140 1.26 14.21 7.60
C GLU A 140 -0.16 14.75 7.47
N PRO A 141 -1.02 14.11 6.65
CA PRO A 141 -2.40 14.51 6.62
C PRO A 141 -2.90 14.43 8.05
N VAL A 142 -3.11 15.60 8.68
CA VAL A 142 -3.79 15.67 9.96
C VAL A 142 -5.17 15.10 9.67
N LEU A 143 -5.37 13.85 10.10
CA LEU A 143 -6.71 13.28 10.09
C LEU A 143 -7.57 14.28 10.87
N PRO A 144 -8.65 14.79 10.28
CA PRO A 144 -9.50 15.73 10.98
C PRO A 144 -9.87 15.10 12.32
N ALA A 145 -9.67 15.85 13.40
CA ALA A 145 -10.05 15.39 14.72
C ALA A 145 -11.49 14.88 14.62
N ARG A 146 -11.72 13.61 15.01
CA ARG A 146 -13.04 12.96 14.92
C ARG A 146 -14.05 13.84 15.69
N THR A 147 -14.71 14.73 14.98
CA THR A 147 -15.75 15.56 15.55
C THR A 147 -16.94 14.66 15.85
N ARG A 148 -17.37 14.69 17.10
CA ARG A 148 -18.57 13.99 17.58
C ARG A 148 -19.79 14.61 16.91
N THR A 149 -20.20 14.07 15.77
CA THR A 149 -21.35 14.55 15.01
C THR A 149 -22.64 13.87 15.49
N VAL A 150 -23.73 14.58 15.35
CA VAL A 150 -25.09 14.04 15.58
C VAL A 150 -25.27 12.77 14.75
N SER A 151 -25.76 11.69 15.36
CA SER A 151 -25.92 10.40 14.69
C SER A 151 -26.83 10.52 13.46
N LYS A 152 -26.27 10.33 12.29
CA LYS A 152 -27.01 10.29 11.02
C LYS A 152 -27.73 8.94 10.89
N PRO A 153 -28.89 8.88 10.23
CA PRO A 153 -29.52 7.59 9.93
C PRO A 153 -28.61 6.77 9.01
N PHE A 154 -28.57 5.46 9.22
CA PHE A 154 -27.74 4.56 8.41
C PHE A 154 -28.23 4.54 6.96
N SER A 155 -27.35 4.78 6.02
CA SER A 155 -27.71 4.89 4.60
C SER A 155 -26.60 4.40 3.65
N TYR A 156 -26.95 4.25 2.39
CA TYR A 156 -26.07 3.71 1.35
C TYR A 156 -25.99 4.69 0.18
N SER A 157 -24.80 5.02 -0.29
CA SER A 157 -24.62 5.84 -1.49
C SER A 157 -23.34 5.49 -2.26
N GLY A 158 -23.34 5.78 -3.56
CA GLY A 158 -22.19 5.60 -4.42
C GLY A 158 -22.56 5.32 -5.88
N THR A 159 -21.58 4.89 -6.65
CA THR A 159 -21.73 4.55 -8.06
C THR A 159 -21.67 3.04 -8.28
N VAL A 160 -22.45 2.57 -9.22
CA VAL A 160 -22.53 1.15 -9.58
C VAL A 160 -22.05 0.91 -11.00
N ARG A 161 -21.57 -0.31 -11.23
CA ARG A 161 -21.26 -0.84 -12.56
C ARG A 161 -22.25 -1.96 -12.86
N TYR A 162 -22.94 -1.83 -13.98
CA TYR A 162 -23.83 -2.89 -14.42
C TYR A 162 -23.02 -4.08 -14.91
N ILE A 163 -23.36 -5.29 -14.47
CA ILE A 163 -22.76 -6.55 -14.90
C ILE A 163 -23.84 -7.56 -15.21
N ASN A 164 -23.69 -8.28 -16.32
CA ASN A 164 -24.42 -9.51 -16.57
C ASN A 164 -23.71 -10.65 -15.85
N LEU A 165 -24.33 -11.19 -14.82
CA LEU A 165 -23.76 -12.27 -14.03
C LEU A 165 -23.78 -13.58 -14.84
N PRO A 166 -22.63 -14.24 -15.01
CA PRO A 166 -22.67 -15.66 -15.37
C PRO A 166 -23.18 -16.44 -14.15
N THR A 167 -24.08 -17.36 -14.37
CA THR A 167 -24.48 -18.37 -13.39
C THR A 167 -23.25 -19.22 -13.05
N SER A 168 -22.67 -19.06 -11.85
CA SER A 168 -21.52 -19.85 -11.43
C SER A 168 -21.85 -20.66 -10.16
N SER A 169 -21.49 -21.95 -10.19
CA SER A 169 -21.64 -22.89 -9.06
C SER A 169 -20.51 -22.81 -8.04
N TYR A 170 -19.57 -21.87 -8.18
CA TYR A 170 -18.31 -21.84 -7.41
C TYR A 170 -18.48 -21.48 -5.92
N MET A 171 -19.60 -20.87 -5.55
CA MET A 171 -19.85 -20.47 -4.18
C MET A 171 -20.60 -21.50 -3.32
N SER A 172 -21.00 -22.64 -3.90
CA SER A 172 -21.76 -23.67 -3.17
C SER A 172 -21.04 -24.13 -1.89
N TYR A 173 -19.73 -24.35 -1.95
CA TYR A 173 -18.96 -24.80 -0.79
C TYR A 173 -18.91 -23.78 0.34
N ILE A 174 -18.74 -22.49 0.03
CA ILE A 174 -18.78 -21.43 1.05
C ILE A 174 -20.20 -21.31 1.60
N THR A 175 -21.19 -21.37 0.75
CA THR A 175 -22.60 -21.37 1.12
C THR A 175 -22.94 -22.53 2.05
N GLU A 176 -22.52 -23.74 1.73
CA GLU A 176 -22.72 -24.91 2.57
C GLU A 176 -22.03 -24.76 3.93
N ALA A 177 -20.79 -24.25 3.95
CA ALA A 177 -20.08 -23.99 5.18
C ALA A 177 -20.76 -22.92 6.04
N ILE A 178 -21.22 -21.82 5.43
CA ILE A 178 -22.00 -20.77 6.12
C ILE A 178 -23.30 -21.36 6.67
N ASN A 179 -24.03 -22.14 5.90
CA ASN A 179 -25.26 -22.76 6.33
C ASN A 179 -25.05 -23.79 7.46
N LYS A 180 -23.95 -24.54 7.39
CA LYS A 180 -23.62 -25.58 8.39
C LYS A 180 -23.10 -24.98 9.69
N TRP A 181 -22.29 -23.96 9.64
CA TRP A 181 -21.56 -23.46 10.80
C TRP A 181 -22.08 -22.12 11.31
N GLY A 182 -22.91 -21.42 10.52
CA GLY A 182 -23.45 -20.09 10.86
C GLY A 182 -22.34 -19.05 11.08
N LYS A 183 -22.66 -17.81 11.31
CA LYS A 183 -21.74 -16.78 11.86
C LYS A 183 -20.38 -16.65 11.16
N CYS A 184 -20.37 -16.46 9.82
CA CYS A 184 -19.15 -16.07 9.12
C CYS A 184 -18.73 -14.65 9.54
N ARG A 185 -17.59 -14.53 10.22
CA ARG A 185 -17.12 -13.26 10.76
C ARG A 185 -16.44 -12.39 9.72
N THR A 186 -15.63 -12.99 8.89
CA THR A 186 -14.96 -12.41 7.74
C THR A 186 -14.66 -13.47 6.69
N GLY A 187 -14.22 -13.11 5.53
CA GLY A 187 -13.86 -14.03 4.47
C GLY A 187 -13.21 -13.36 3.29
N ALA A 188 -12.86 -14.14 2.29
CA ALA A 188 -12.31 -13.68 1.03
C ALA A 188 -12.91 -14.49 -0.12
N ILE A 189 -13.10 -13.86 -1.26
CA ILE A 189 -13.66 -14.45 -2.47
C ILE A 189 -12.96 -13.91 -3.71
N THR A 190 -12.85 -14.74 -4.75
CA THR A 190 -12.32 -14.36 -6.06
C THR A 190 -13.25 -14.78 -7.19
N MET A 191 -13.11 -14.17 -8.36
CA MET A 191 -13.87 -14.53 -9.56
C MET A 191 -13.61 -15.97 -10.00
N TYR A 192 -12.45 -16.51 -9.69
CA TYR A 192 -12.00 -17.85 -10.13
C TYR A 192 -12.27 -18.94 -9.10
N GLY A 193 -13.11 -18.66 -8.11
CA GLY A 193 -13.61 -19.67 -7.17
C GLY A 193 -12.71 -19.95 -5.98
N ALA A 194 -11.61 -19.20 -5.79
CA ALA A 194 -10.94 -19.22 -4.49
C ALA A 194 -11.79 -18.49 -3.47
N GLY A 195 -11.96 -19.09 -2.31
CA GLY A 195 -12.78 -18.51 -1.26
C GLY A 195 -12.46 -19.08 0.11
N VAL A 196 -12.61 -18.24 1.12
CA VAL A 196 -12.40 -18.55 2.54
C VAL A 196 -13.53 -17.92 3.35
N GLY A 197 -14.10 -18.67 4.27
CA GLY A 197 -14.96 -18.15 5.34
C GLY A 197 -14.30 -18.39 6.68
N VAL A 198 -14.31 -17.39 7.56
CA VAL A 198 -13.73 -17.45 8.91
C VAL A 198 -14.84 -17.39 9.96
N TYR A 199 -14.80 -18.30 10.93
CA TYR A 199 -15.79 -18.51 11.98
C TYR A 199 -15.13 -18.47 13.35
N GLY A 200 -15.75 -17.81 14.32
CA GLY A 200 -15.12 -17.60 15.62
C GLY A 200 -13.75 -16.91 15.47
N ASN A 201 -12.75 -17.31 16.23
CA ASN A 201 -11.41 -16.71 16.15
C ASN A 201 -10.69 -17.08 14.84
N SER A 202 -10.65 -18.36 14.52
CA SER A 202 -9.88 -18.89 13.38
C SER A 202 -10.47 -20.18 12.79
N GLY A 203 -11.69 -20.56 13.17
CA GLY A 203 -12.44 -21.61 12.48
C GLY A 203 -12.61 -21.23 11.01
N TYR A 204 -12.52 -22.18 10.10
CA TYR A 204 -12.48 -21.89 8.68
C TYR A 204 -13.20 -22.89 7.79
N ALA A 205 -13.61 -22.41 6.63
CA ALA A 205 -13.89 -23.20 5.44
C ALA A 205 -13.22 -22.57 4.25
N TYR A 206 -12.73 -23.36 3.32
CA TYR A 206 -12.14 -22.84 2.09
C TYR A 206 -12.51 -23.72 0.88
N THR A 207 -12.49 -23.14 -0.30
CA THR A 207 -12.72 -23.84 -1.57
C THR A 207 -11.46 -24.58 -2.03
N GLY A 208 -11.63 -25.53 -2.94
CA GLY A 208 -10.52 -26.26 -3.56
C GLY A 208 -9.50 -25.35 -4.23
N SER A 209 -9.97 -24.27 -4.87
CA SER A 209 -9.16 -23.28 -5.60
C SER A 209 -8.40 -22.30 -4.70
N THR A 210 -8.62 -22.31 -3.40
CA THR A 210 -7.87 -21.46 -2.46
C THR A 210 -6.38 -21.80 -2.50
N PRO A 211 -5.47 -20.81 -2.61
CA PRO A 211 -4.03 -21.05 -2.71
C PRO A 211 -3.49 -21.91 -1.56
N SER A 212 -2.64 -22.91 -1.86
CA SER A 212 -2.13 -23.87 -0.87
C SER A 212 -1.37 -23.21 0.29
N LYS A 213 -0.58 -22.15 -0.01
CA LYS A 213 0.12 -21.37 1.02
C LYS A 213 -0.85 -20.66 1.95
N LEU A 214 -1.98 -20.17 1.43
CA LEU A 214 -3.01 -19.53 2.23
C LEU A 214 -3.73 -20.56 3.11
N LYS A 215 -4.09 -21.72 2.57
CA LYS A 215 -4.67 -22.82 3.35
C LYS A 215 -3.82 -23.15 4.57
N LYS A 216 -2.50 -23.35 4.35
CA LYS A 216 -1.55 -23.62 5.42
C LYS A 216 -1.55 -22.53 6.51
N ARG A 217 -1.57 -21.26 6.13
CA ARG A 217 -1.60 -20.13 7.09
C ARG A 217 -2.89 -20.08 7.90
N ILE A 218 -4.02 -20.39 7.28
CA ILE A 218 -5.31 -20.47 7.97
C ILE A 218 -5.31 -21.63 8.97
N GLU A 219 -4.78 -22.78 8.59
CA GLU A 219 -4.62 -23.96 9.45
C GLU A 219 -3.69 -23.68 10.63
N GLU A 220 -2.58 -22.98 10.41
CA GLU A 220 -1.68 -22.51 11.45
C GLU A 220 -2.38 -21.56 12.43
N ALA A 221 -3.17 -20.58 11.93
CA ALA A 221 -3.96 -19.70 12.77
C ALA A 221 -4.98 -20.48 13.61
N ASN A 222 -5.68 -21.43 13.01
CA ASN A 222 -6.64 -22.28 13.71
C ASN A 222 -5.97 -23.12 14.81
N SER A 223 -4.83 -23.76 14.50
CA SER A 223 -4.09 -24.60 15.43
C SER A 223 -3.57 -23.83 16.64
N SER A 224 -3.21 -22.58 16.47
CA SER A 224 -2.74 -21.67 17.53
C SER A 224 -3.88 -20.86 18.19
N ASN A 225 -5.11 -21.02 17.73
CA ASN A 225 -6.28 -20.21 18.10
C ASN A 225 -6.03 -18.70 17.94
N ALA A 226 -5.20 -18.32 16.96
CA ALA A 226 -4.94 -16.92 16.64
C ALA A 226 -6.19 -16.30 16.00
N GLU A 227 -6.56 -15.11 16.46
CA GLU A 227 -7.71 -14.42 15.90
C GLU A 227 -7.41 -13.90 14.49
N ILE A 228 -8.17 -14.32 13.49
CA ILE A 228 -8.14 -13.75 12.15
C ILE A 228 -9.10 -12.55 12.10
N THR A 229 -8.58 -11.33 12.11
CA THR A 229 -9.38 -10.11 12.08
C THR A 229 -9.92 -9.82 10.68
N ASP A 230 -9.07 -9.94 9.66
CA ASP A 230 -9.46 -9.79 8.26
C ASP A 230 -8.64 -10.72 7.37
N ILE A 231 -9.20 -11.08 6.21
CA ILE A 231 -8.54 -11.91 5.20
C ILE A 231 -8.93 -11.45 3.81
N ASN A 232 -7.95 -11.30 2.92
CA ASN A 232 -8.16 -10.89 1.54
C ASN A 232 -7.33 -11.75 0.59
N ILE A 233 -7.90 -12.05 -0.57
CA ILE A 233 -7.24 -12.75 -1.69
C ILE A 233 -7.42 -11.88 -2.93
N THR A 234 -6.35 -11.62 -3.67
CA THR A 234 -6.45 -10.99 -5.00
C THR A 234 -6.82 -12.02 -6.06
N GLU A 235 -7.23 -11.58 -7.24
CA GLU A 235 -7.60 -12.50 -8.32
C GLU A 235 -6.41 -13.36 -8.79
N ASN A 236 -5.16 -12.89 -8.61
CA ASN A 236 -3.94 -13.65 -8.89
C ASN A 236 -3.53 -14.60 -7.74
N GLY A 237 -4.34 -14.72 -6.68
CA GLY A 237 -4.08 -15.62 -5.56
C GLY A 237 -3.08 -15.09 -4.53
N ASN A 238 -2.69 -13.82 -4.62
CA ASN A 238 -1.95 -13.13 -3.56
C ASN A 238 -2.89 -12.85 -2.39
N TYR A 239 -2.36 -12.72 -1.17
CA TYR A 239 -3.23 -12.57 -0.01
C TYR A 239 -2.61 -11.76 1.12
N VAL A 240 -3.48 -11.28 2.00
CA VAL A 240 -3.15 -10.79 3.33
C VAL A 240 -4.12 -11.35 4.35
N ILE A 241 -3.59 -11.75 5.50
CA ILE A 241 -4.34 -12.14 6.71
C ILE A 241 -3.92 -11.19 7.81
N ILE A 242 -4.87 -10.57 8.48
CA ILE A 242 -4.65 -9.77 9.68
C ILE A 242 -5.00 -10.61 10.90
N LEU A 243 -4.09 -10.66 11.85
CA LEU A 243 -4.17 -11.47 13.07
C LEU A 243 -4.18 -10.54 14.29
N GLY A 244 -5.12 -10.68 15.16
CA GLY A 244 -5.32 -9.95 16.40
C GLY A 244 -4.52 -8.66 16.57
N GLY A 245 -5.14 -7.52 16.49
CA GLY A 245 -4.47 -6.22 16.56
C GLY A 245 -3.65 -5.88 15.31
N SER A 246 -2.33 -6.12 15.31
CA SER A 246 -1.44 -5.72 14.20
C SER A 246 -0.61 -6.86 13.61
N GLY A 247 -0.87 -8.12 14.01
CA GLY A 247 -0.22 -9.29 13.40
C GLY A 247 -0.68 -9.49 11.96
N TYR A 248 0.19 -9.98 11.08
CA TYR A 248 -0.19 -10.27 9.71
C TYR A 248 0.63 -11.37 9.05
N TRP A 249 0.04 -12.00 8.04
CA TRP A 249 0.72 -12.82 7.02
C TRP A 249 0.30 -12.34 5.63
N THR A 250 1.24 -12.25 4.70
CA THR A 250 0.97 -11.80 3.34
C THR A 250 1.84 -12.48 2.30
N LEU A 251 1.38 -12.53 1.06
CA LEU A 251 2.10 -13.06 -0.10
C LEU A 251 1.77 -12.22 -1.34
N GLY A 252 2.78 -11.91 -2.15
CA GLY A 252 2.63 -11.20 -3.42
C GLY A 252 2.17 -9.75 -3.27
N TYR A 253 2.56 -9.12 -2.21
CA TYR A 253 2.17 -7.78 -1.77
C TYR A 253 2.99 -6.67 -2.44
N PRO A 254 2.46 -5.45 -2.55
CA PRO A 254 3.25 -4.25 -2.85
C PRO A 254 4.20 -3.91 -1.69
N ASP A 255 5.45 -3.53 -1.97
CA ASP A 255 6.44 -3.21 -0.93
C ASP A 255 5.97 -2.12 0.04
N ALA A 256 5.33 -1.07 -0.48
CA ALA A 256 4.78 0.01 0.33
C ALA A 256 3.69 -0.47 1.30
N PHE A 257 2.89 -1.45 0.88
CA PHE A 257 1.89 -2.07 1.73
C PHE A 257 2.53 -2.84 2.89
N LEU A 258 3.54 -3.68 2.60
CA LEU A 258 4.25 -4.41 3.64
C LEU A 258 4.88 -3.47 4.67
N LYS A 259 5.54 -2.42 4.20
CA LYS A 259 6.16 -1.42 5.09
C LYS A 259 5.14 -0.74 5.99
N LYS A 260 3.97 -0.45 5.45
CA LYS A 260 2.89 0.12 6.26
C LYS A 260 2.40 -0.84 7.33
N LEU A 261 2.23 -2.13 7.01
CA LEU A 261 1.89 -3.15 8.00
C LEU A 261 2.98 -3.30 9.08
N GLU A 262 4.27 -3.20 8.71
CA GLU A 262 5.37 -3.22 9.69
C GLU A 262 5.34 -2.01 10.64
N GLN A 263 4.97 -0.82 10.16
CA GLN A 263 4.78 0.35 11.04
C GLN A 263 3.70 0.11 12.10
N TYR A 264 2.62 -0.57 11.73
CA TYR A 264 1.56 -0.95 12.68
C TYR A 264 1.97 -2.09 13.61
N ARG A 265 2.86 -2.96 13.19
CA ARG A 265 3.31 -4.10 14.01
C ARG A 265 4.40 -3.71 15.01
N THR A 266 5.42 -3.01 14.57
CA THR A 266 6.66 -2.78 15.33
C THR A 266 7.15 -1.34 15.33
N GLY A 267 6.56 -0.48 14.48
CA GLY A 267 6.98 0.90 14.28
C GLY A 267 6.25 1.91 15.19
N ASP A 268 6.20 3.12 14.70
CA ASP A 268 5.61 4.29 15.36
C ASP A 268 4.08 4.24 15.48
N LEU A 269 3.42 3.38 14.70
CA LEU A 269 1.97 3.14 14.72
C LEU A 269 1.57 1.83 15.42
N ARG A 270 2.46 1.24 16.22
CA ARG A 270 2.23 -0.08 16.87
C ARG A 270 1.04 -0.15 17.84
N ASP A 271 0.57 1.00 18.29
CA ASP A 271 -0.58 1.10 19.21
C ASP A 271 -1.94 1.14 18.47
N ASP A 272 -1.91 1.02 17.14
CA ASP A 272 -3.10 0.95 16.30
C ASP A 272 -3.51 -0.50 16.07
N ASN A 273 -4.82 -0.78 16.14
CA ASN A 273 -5.36 -2.06 15.75
C ASN A 273 -5.84 -2.03 14.30
N ILE A 274 -5.31 -2.90 13.47
CA ILE A 274 -5.75 -3.03 12.07
C ILE A 274 -7.13 -3.67 12.04
N LEU A 275 -8.11 -2.95 11.52
CA LEU A 275 -9.49 -3.41 11.36
C LEU A 275 -9.72 -4.08 9.99
N SER A 276 -9.11 -3.53 8.95
CA SER A 276 -9.08 -4.13 7.61
C SER A 276 -7.82 -3.75 6.87
N ALA A 277 -7.34 -4.66 6.03
CA ALA A 277 -6.23 -4.40 5.13
C ALA A 277 -6.38 -5.19 3.84
N CYS A 278 -6.30 -4.54 2.71
CA CYS A 278 -6.36 -5.21 1.42
C CYS A 278 -5.49 -4.51 0.37
N PHE A 279 -5.12 -5.27 -0.62
CA PHE A 279 -4.49 -4.79 -1.84
C PHE A 279 -5.07 -5.51 -3.06
N ASN A 280 -4.95 -4.92 -4.24
CA ASN A 280 -5.40 -5.49 -5.49
C ASN A 280 -4.22 -5.84 -6.41
N ASP A 281 -4.51 -6.46 -7.55
CA ASP A 281 -3.47 -6.89 -8.52
C ASP A 281 -2.83 -5.73 -9.30
N ARG A 282 -3.32 -4.50 -9.13
CA ARG A 282 -2.71 -3.27 -9.65
C ARG A 282 -1.68 -2.66 -8.70
N GLY A 283 -1.49 -3.28 -7.52
CA GLY A 283 -0.61 -2.77 -6.48
C GLY A 283 -1.20 -1.62 -5.66
N GLU A 284 -2.50 -1.34 -5.81
CA GLU A 284 -3.21 -0.39 -4.97
C GLU A 284 -3.60 -1.07 -3.66
N TRP A 285 -3.57 -0.32 -2.56
CA TRP A 285 -3.86 -0.86 -1.23
C TRP A 285 -4.51 0.15 -0.30
N VAL A 286 -5.19 -0.36 0.73
CA VAL A 286 -5.78 0.41 1.83
C VAL A 286 -5.65 -0.36 3.13
N VAL A 287 -5.37 0.35 4.22
CA VAL A 287 -5.38 -0.16 5.60
C VAL A 287 -6.24 0.77 6.44
N ILE A 288 -7.17 0.21 7.17
CA ILE A 288 -8.02 0.91 8.12
C ILE A 288 -7.67 0.41 9.52
N THR A 289 -7.38 1.31 10.42
CA THR A 289 -7.16 1.03 11.83
C THR A 289 -8.20 1.72 12.71
N ASP A 290 -8.16 1.44 13.99
CA ASP A 290 -9.01 2.14 14.97
C ASP A 290 -8.67 3.63 15.16
N LYS A 291 -7.51 4.08 14.61
CA LYS A 291 -7.04 5.47 14.76
C LYS A 291 -6.73 6.16 13.43
N HIS A 292 -6.24 5.41 12.43
CA HIS A 292 -5.70 5.96 11.19
C HIS A 292 -6.21 5.24 9.94
N TYR A 293 -6.13 5.93 8.80
CA TYR A 293 -6.33 5.38 7.46
C TYR A 293 -5.03 5.50 6.68
N SER A 294 -4.63 4.43 6.00
CA SER A 294 -3.48 4.43 5.11
C SER A 294 -3.87 3.91 3.73
N TYR A 295 -3.30 4.46 2.69
CA TYR A 295 -3.70 4.19 1.31
C TYR A 295 -2.53 4.39 0.34
N SER A 296 -2.61 3.74 -0.80
CA SER A 296 -1.54 3.77 -1.81
C SER A 296 -1.56 5.00 -2.72
N ASN A 297 -2.70 5.68 -2.87
CA ASN A 297 -2.84 6.78 -3.82
C ASN A 297 -3.97 7.75 -3.47
N GLU A 298 -3.98 8.92 -4.13
CA GLU A 298 -4.98 9.97 -3.92
C GLU A 298 -6.42 9.56 -4.26
N THR A 299 -6.60 8.63 -5.20
CA THR A 299 -7.96 8.15 -5.55
C THR A 299 -8.59 7.41 -4.38
N ILE A 300 -7.85 6.53 -3.73
CA ILE A 300 -8.32 5.79 -2.55
C ILE A 300 -8.46 6.74 -1.36
N LYS A 301 -7.50 7.65 -1.16
CA LYS A 301 -7.59 8.69 -0.13
C LYS A 301 -8.89 9.48 -0.23
N ASN A 302 -9.15 10.05 -1.40
CA ASN A 302 -10.35 10.87 -1.62
C ASN A 302 -11.64 10.04 -1.45
N PHE A 303 -11.59 8.76 -1.79
CA PHE A 303 -12.70 7.84 -1.55
C PHE A 303 -12.96 7.63 -0.05
N ILE A 304 -11.92 7.36 0.75
CA ILE A 304 -12.04 7.15 2.20
C ILE A 304 -12.48 8.44 2.91
N LEU A 305 -11.87 9.58 2.57
CA LEU A 305 -12.25 10.87 3.15
C LEU A 305 -13.69 11.26 2.81
N LYS A 306 -14.14 10.94 1.58
CA LYS A 306 -15.55 11.17 1.21
C LYS A 306 -16.51 10.25 1.94
N ALA A 307 -16.13 9.01 2.17
CA ALA A 307 -16.91 8.08 2.99
C ALA A 307 -17.06 8.58 4.43
N GLU A 308 -15.96 9.05 5.03
CA GLU A 308 -15.96 9.63 6.38
C GLU A 308 -16.80 10.91 6.47
N GLU A 309 -16.69 11.81 5.50
CA GLU A 309 -17.50 13.04 5.42
C GLU A 309 -19.00 12.71 5.40
N LEU A 310 -19.40 11.72 4.63
CA LEU A 310 -20.81 11.36 4.46
C LEU A 310 -21.36 10.59 5.66
N TYR A 311 -20.58 9.63 6.19
CA TYR A 311 -21.09 8.61 7.09
C TYR A 311 -20.30 8.45 8.39
N GLU A 312 -19.44 9.40 8.69
CA GLU A 312 -18.55 9.40 9.85
C GLU A 312 -17.51 8.26 9.78
N GLU A 313 -16.95 7.89 10.88
CA GLU A 313 -15.88 6.94 11.05
C GLU A 313 -15.92 5.73 10.09
N VAL A 314 -14.86 5.56 9.29
CA VAL A 314 -14.68 4.38 8.44
C VAL A 314 -14.00 3.30 9.29
N TYR A 315 -14.63 2.15 9.44
CA TYR A 315 -14.08 1.02 10.19
C TYR A 315 -13.72 -0.18 9.30
N TYR A 316 -14.07 -0.13 8.03
CA TYR A 316 -13.74 -1.18 7.07
C TYR A 316 -13.67 -0.61 5.66
N ALA A 317 -12.69 -1.04 4.89
CA ALA A 317 -12.61 -0.73 3.47
C ALA A 317 -12.12 -1.93 2.66
N TYR A 318 -12.63 -2.08 1.46
CA TYR A 318 -12.24 -3.11 0.52
C TYR A 318 -12.15 -2.55 -0.90
N ILE A 319 -11.13 -2.98 -1.63
CA ILE A 319 -10.89 -2.57 -3.01
C ILE A 319 -10.67 -3.78 -3.91
N THR A 320 -11.20 -3.71 -5.12
CA THR A 320 -10.92 -4.62 -6.22
C THR A 320 -10.12 -3.89 -7.31
N ASN A 321 -9.89 -4.49 -8.45
CA ASN A 321 -9.25 -3.80 -9.57
C ASN A 321 -10.10 -2.66 -10.15
N TYR A 322 -11.41 -2.65 -9.93
CA TYR A 322 -12.32 -1.68 -10.53
C TYR A 322 -13.26 -0.98 -9.56
N GLY A 323 -13.45 -1.50 -8.38
CA GLY A 323 -14.41 -0.98 -7.42
C GLY A 323 -13.87 -0.85 -6.01
N MET A 324 -14.54 -0.02 -5.21
CA MET A 324 -14.19 0.25 -3.81
C MET A 324 -15.46 0.33 -2.96
N ILE A 325 -15.36 -0.12 -1.72
CA ILE A 325 -16.42 0.00 -0.73
C ILE A 325 -15.84 0.35 0.64
N ALA A 326 -16.54 1.19 1.39
CA ALA A 326 -16.21 1.56 2.76
C ALA A 326 -17.44 1.41 3.66
N CYS A 327 -17.30 0.67 4.75
CA CYS A 327 -18.30 0.60 5.81
C CYS A 327 -17.95 1.63 6.88
N CYS A 328 -18.94 2.44 7.19
CA CYS A 328 -18.82 3.57 8.10
C CYS A 328 -19.83 3.47 9.24
N LYS A 329 -19.66 4.29 10.25
CA LYS A 329 -20.52 4.33 11.42
C LYS A 329 -22.01 4.46 11.07
N ASN A 330 -22.36 5.32 10.09
CA ASN A 330 -23.75 5.63 9.73
C ASN A 330 -24.09 5.28 8.27
N GLY A 331 -23.29 4.48 7.59
CA GLY A 331 -23.59 4.07 6.22
C GLY A 331 -22.48 3.31 5.52
N VAL A 332 -22.74 3.06 4.24
CA VAL A 332 -21.78 2.44 3.32
C VAL A 332 -21.62 3.35 2.11
N TYR A 333 -20.39 3.74 1.84
CA TYR A 333 -20.01 4.46 0.63
C TYR A 333 -19.32 3.52 -0.35
N TYR A 334 -19.66 3.64 -1.63
CA TYR A 334 -19.08 2.75 -2.63
C TYR A 334 -18.86 3.44 -3.97
N LYS A 335 -17.91 2.90 -4.74
CA LYS A 335 -17.57 3.38 -6.08
C LYS A 335 -17.38 2.18 -7.01
N ASN A 336 -18.09 2.18 -8.14
CA ASN A 336 -18.03 1.14 -9.17
C ASN A 336 -18.28 -0.30 -8.67
N ILE A 337 -19.12 -0.49 -7.67
CA ILE A 337 -19.49 -1.83 -7.23
C ILE A 337 -20.47 -2.49 -8.23
N PRO A 338 -20.57 -3.82 -8.25
CA PRO A 338 -21.60 -4.53 -9.01
C PRO A 338 -23.01 -4.07 -8.67
N SER A 339 -23.87 -3.92 -9.67
CA SER A 339 -25.25 -3.45 -9.49
C SER A 339 -26.07 -4.36 -8.57
N ASN A 340 -25.87 -5.67 -8.67
CA ASN A 340 -26.53 -6.65 -7.80
C ASN A 340 -26.10 -6.51 -6.33
N LEU A 341 -24.83 -6.18 -6.05
CA LEU A 341 -24.39 -5.87 -4.70
C LEU A 341 -25.06 -4.59 -4.17
N ALA A 342 -25.17 -3.55 -4.99
CA ALA A 342 -25.86 -2.31 -4.59
C ALA A 342 -27.34 -2.55 -4.27
N GLU A 343 -28.00 -3.43 -5.01
CA GLU A 343 -29.39 -3.84 -4.72
C GLU A 343 -29.49 -4.66 -3.44
N ALA A 344 -28.52 -5.57 -3.20
CA ALA A 344 -28.47 -6.34 -1.95
C ALA A 344 -28.29 -5.43 -0.74
N LEU A 345 -27.41 -4.44 -0.82
CA LEU A 345 -27.17 -3.48 0.26
C LEU A 345 -28.44 -2.75 0.68
N LYS A 346 -29.29 -2.34 -0.29
CA LYS A 346 -30.57 -1.67 -0.02
C LYS A 346 -31.58 -2.54 0.71
N LYS A 347 -31.42 -3.87 0.65
CA LYS A 347 -32.33 -4.84 1.27
C LYS A 347 -31.84 -5.35 2.62
N LEU A 348 -30.63 -4.92 3.06
CA LEU A 348 -30.08 -5.36 4.34
C LEU A 348 -30.95 -4.88 5.51
N THR A 349 -31.18 -5.80 6.44
CA THR A 349 -31.86 -5.57 7.71
C THR A 349 -30.88 -5.42 8.88
N PHE A 350 -29.60 -5.51 8.61
CA PHE A 350 -28.51 -5.39 9.58
C PHE A 350 -27.43 -4.46 9.08
N LYS A 351 -26.59 -3.98 9.99
CA LYS A 351 -25.46 -3.12 9.71
C LYS A 351 -24.26 -3.96 9.30
N PRO A 352 -23.77 -3.85 8.05
CA PRO A 352 -22.66 -4.66 7.62
C PRO A 352 -21.35 -4.20 8.27
N LYS A 353 -20.54 -5.15 8.73
CA LYS A 353 -19.19 -4.92 9.22
C LYS A 353 -18.15 -5.20 8.14
N VAL A 354 -18.36 -6.25 7.36
CA VAL A 354 -17.48 -6.68 6.29
C VAL A 354 -18.27 -6.85 5.00
N ILE A 355 -17.78 -6.27 3.92
CA ILE A 355 -18.31 -6.45 2.57
C ILE A 355 -17.15 -6.78 1.65
N LYS A 356 -17.19 -7.97 1.06
CA LYS A 356 -16.27 -8.40 0.01
C LYS A 356 -17.03 -8.56 -1.29
N PHE A 357 -16.41 -8.26 -2.38
CA PHE A 357 -17.01 -8.49 -3.69
C PHE A 357 -15.94 -8.72 -4.76
N THR A 358 -16.34 -9.35 -5.83
CA THR A 358 -15.52 -9.55 -7.03
C THR A 358 -16.01 -8.66 -8.16
N ASP A 359 -15.17 -8.43 -9.13
CA ASP A 359 -15.52 -7.58 -10.27
C ASP A 359 -16.58 -8.20 -11.20
N ASN A 360 -16.86 -9.50 -11.08
CA ASN A 360 -17.94 -10.18 -11.79
C ASN A 360 -19.25 -10.32 -11.01
N GLY A 361 -19.34 -9.73 -9.80
CA GLY A 361 -20.57 -9.60 -9.05
C GLY A 361 -20.83 -10.63 -7.95
N LEU A 362 -19.89 -11.50 -7.65
CA LEU A 362 -19.95 -12.30 -6.41
C LEU A 362 -19.75 -11.38 -5.21
N TYR A 363 -20.40 -11.63 -4.09
CA TYR A 363 -20.19 -10.87 -2.86
C TYR A 363 -20.47 -11.65 -1.59
N LEU A 364 -19.82 -11.22 -0.53
CA LEU A 364 -20.03 -11.65 0.85
C LEU A 364 -20.30 -10.41 1.70
N ILE A 365 -21.40 -10.41 2.44
CA ILE A 365 -21.75 -9.36 3.40
C ILE A 365 -21.97 -10.03 4.75
N THR A 366 -21.37 -9.49 5.81
CA THR A 366 -21.57 -10.00 7.18
C THR A 366 -21.54 -8.85 8.19
N ASP A 367 -22.28 -8.99 9.29
CA ASP A 367 -22.17 -8.12 10.48
C ASP A 367 -20.98 -8.49 11.38
N GLY A 368 -20.26 -9.54 11.02
CA GLY A 368 -19.11 -10.04 11.78
C GLY A 368 -19.49 -10.93 12.96
N GLU A 369 -20.78 -11.13 13.26
CA GLU A 369 -21.23 -11.81 14.44
C GLU A 369 -22.35 -12.82 14.17
N SER A 370 -23.54 -12.38 13.78
CA SER A 370 -24.76 -13.20 13.80
C SER A 370 -25.47 -13.33 12.47
N GLN A 371 -25.39 -12.33 11.61
CA GLN A 371 -26.08 -12.28 10.32
C GLN A 371 -25.10 -12.26 9.16
N ASN A 372 -25.38 -13.06 8.16
CA ASN A 372 -24.58 -13.13 6.96
C ASN A 372 -25.49 -13.03 5.75
N TYR A 373 -25.07 -12.28 4.77
CA TYR A 373 -25.74 -12.21 3.48
C TYR A 373 -24.70 -12.40 2.37
N TYR A 374 -24.90 -13.38 1.52
CA TYR A 374 -24.02 -13.69 0.41
C TYR A 374 -24.85 -13.98 -0.84
N PHE A 375 -24.21 -13.77 -1.97
CA PHE A 375 -24.81 -14.03 -3.27
C PHE A 375 -23.91 -14.97 -4.10
N MET A 376 -24.54 -15.85 -4.88
CA MET A 376 -23.88 -16.78 -5.79
C MET A 376 -24.15 -16.40 -7.23
#